data_c8728d7fdf255dbf5090a3519840be95
#
_entry.id   c8728d7fdf255dbf5090a3519840be95
#
_cell.length_a   1.000
_cell.length_b   1.000
_cell.length_c   1.000
_cell.angle_alpha   90.00
_cell.angle_beta   90.00
_cell.angle_gamma   90.00
#
_symmetry.space_group_name_H-M   'P 1'
#
loop_
_entity.id
_entity.type
_entity.pdbx_description
1 polymer ?
#
loop_
_entity_poly.entity_id
_entity_poly.type
_entity_poly.pdbx_seq_one_letter_code
_entity_poly.pdbx_strand_id
1 'polypeptide(L)'
;MKPMVQSSNNMKYPEIRIKYAWLLHQNASTHLHQLWAEPDDTLANDEEMDIVVANYQKAWLPYETKIMTGMYQTMGLQFEQNIIDVYIAPWFKAFSDPLVVGINIAPDLFIDYLAHELLHRLLTTNTSLPFDADYIKIWQKLFGKGHSLNALVHIPVHAIHKAIYLDVLNEPARLKRDIALQKQHGAVDYVAAWDYVEEHGYKNIITQLKRSYR
;
A
#
# COMPACT_ATOMS: atom_id res chain seq x y z
N MET A 1 42.62 -0.89 -24.17
CA MET A 1 41.82 -0.80 -22.93
C MET A 1 40.36 -0.73 -23.33
N LYS A 2 39.58 -1.81 -23.10
CA LYS A 2 38.12 -1.77 -23.27
C LYS A 2 37.50 -1.04 -22.06
N PRO A 3 36.56 -0.13 -22.24
CA PRO A 3 35.86 0.47 -21.11
C PRO A 3 35.04 -0.60 -20.37
N MET A 4 35.25 -0.72 -19.06
CA MET A 4 34.39 -1.53 -18.19
C MET A 4 33.00 -0.94 -18.26
N VAL A 5 32.07 -1.71 -18.81
CA VAL A 5 30.63 -1.44 -18.68
C VAL A 5 30.29 -1.60 -17.20
N GLN A 6 30.01 -0.49 -16.53
CA GLN A 6 29.39 -0.52 -15.19
C GLN A 6 28.07 -1.28 -15.33
N SER A 7 27.97 -2.42 -14.66
CA SER A 7 26.71 -3.12 -14.48
C SER A 7 25.80 -2.19 -13.69
N SER A 8 24.79 -1.64 -14.35
CA SER A 8 23.64 -1.06 -13.67
C SER A 8 23.10 -2.14 -12.73
N ASN A 9 23.14 -1.90 -11.41
CA ASN A 9 22.42 -2.72 -10.44
C ASN A 9 20.94 -2.72 -10.89
N ASN A 10 20.54 -3.77 -11.58
CA ASN A 10 19.14 -3.97 -11.97
C ASN A 10 18.35 -4.17 -10.67
N MET A 11 17.82 -3.09 -10.15
CA MET A 11 16.87 -3.11 -9.05
C MET A 11 15.66 -3.93 -9.52
N LYS A 12 15.44 -5.07 -8.86
CA LYS A 12 14.33 -5.96 -9.18
C LYS A 12 13.22 -5.76 -8.17
N TYR A 13 12.11 -5.16 -8.58
CA TYR A 13 10.87 -5.16 -7.82
C TYR A 13 9.90 -6.21 -8.37
N PRO A 14 8.89 -6.65 -7.58
CA PRO A 14 7.94 -7.66 -8.03
C PRO A 14 7.12 -7.18 -9.24
N GLU A 15 6.73 -8.12 -10.07
CA GLU A 15 5.70 -7.91 -11.07
C GLU A 15 4.35 -7.74 -10.38
N ILE A 16 3.64 -6.65 -10.64
CA ILE A 16 2.31 -6.36 -10.10
C ILE A 16 1.26 -6.85 -11.09
N ARG A 17 0.44 -7.80 -10.68
CA ARG A 17 -0.61 -8.41 -11.51
C ARG A 17 -1.98 -8.06 -10.99
N ILE A 18 -2.61 -7.06 -11.58
CA ILE A 18 -3.97 -6.64 -11.25
C ILE A 18 -4.93 -7.54 -12.02
N LYS A 19 -5.82 -8.23 -11.30
CA LYS A 19 -6.74 -9.22 -11.89
C LYS A 19 -8.04 -9.34 -11.12
N TYR A 20 -9.09 -9.72 -11.81
CA TYR A 20 -10.36 -10.06 -11.19
C TYR A 20 -10.24 -11.32 -10.32
N ALA A 21 -10.79 -11.26 -9.12
CA ALA A 21 -10.82 -12.38 -8.19
C ALA A 21 -12.19 -13.07 -8.23
N TRP A 22 -12.52 -13.74 -9.34
CA TRP A 22 -13.82 -14.37 -9.57
C TRP A 22 -14.26 -15.29 -8.41
N LEU A 23 -13.38 -16.16 -7.93
CA LEU A 23 -13.72 -17.09 -6.85
C LEU A 23 -13.98 -16.35 -5.52
N LEU A 24 -13.21 -15.29 -5.24
CA LEU A 24 -13.41 -14.44 -4.07
C LEU A 24 -14.75 -13.69 -4.16
N HIS A 25 -15.07 -13.16 -5.35
CA HIS A 25 -16.36 -12.52 -5.62
C HIS A 25 -17.54 -13.48 -5.38
N GLN A 26 -17.50 -14.70 -5.91
CA GLN A 26 -18.56 -15.69 -5.74
C GLN A 26 -18.74 -16.07 -4.26
N ASN A 27 -17.67 -16.24 -3.52
CA ASN A 27 -17.74 -16.56 -2.09
C ASN A 27 -18.21 -15.34 -1.27
N ALA A 28 -17.76 -14.15 -1.59
CA ALA A 28 -18.16 -12.92 -0.89
C ALA A 28 -19.66 -12.66 -1.05
N SER A 29 -20.22 -12.86 -2.24
CA SER A 29 -21.65 -12.69 -2.49
C SER A 29 -22.53 -13.60 -1.60
N THR A 30 -21.99 -14.74 -1.18
CA THR A 30 -22.74 -15.73 -0.39
C THR A 30 -22.56 -15.52 1.13
N HIS A 31 -21.38 -15.13 1.59
CA HIS A 31 -21.03 -15.18 3.02
C HIS A 31 -20.48 -13.90 3.61
N LEU A 32 -19.81 -13.05 2.84
CA LEU A 32 -19.12 -11.86 3.35
C LEU A 32 -19.90 -10.56 3.11
N HIS A 33 -20.87 -10.57 2.21
CA HIS A 33 -21.74 -9.44 1.91
C HIS A 33 -22.31 -8.76 3.19
N GLN A 34 -22.76 -9.56 4.16
CA GLN A 34 -23.32 -9.05 5.42
C GLN A 34 -22.29 -8.38 6.35
N LEU A 35 -21.01 -8.67 6.17
CA LEU A 35 -19.93 -8.20 7.07
C LEU A 35 -19.15 -7.01 6.50
N TRP A 36 -19.08 -6.88 5.17
CA TRP A 36 -18.11 -6.00 4.51
C TRP A 36 -18.72 -5.12 3.41
N ALA A 37 -19.97 -5.39 3.01
CA ALA A 37 -20.61 -4.66 1.92
C ALA A 37 -21.01 -3.25 2.32
N GLU A 38 -20.73 -2.30 1.44
CA GLU A 38 -21.47 -1.04 1.43
C GLU A 38 -22.84 -1.30 0.76
N PRO A 39 -23.92 -0.63 1.19
CA PRO A 39 -25.29 -0.92 0.76
C PRO A 39 -25.57 -0.86 -0.76
N ASP A 40 -24.68 -0.20 -1.50
CA ASP A 40 -24.84 0.07 -2.94
C ASP A 40 -23.93 -0.76 -3.86
N ASP A 41 -23.18 -1.75 -3.32
CA ASP A 41 -22.39 -2.64 -4.17
C ASP A 41 -23.32 -3.54 -4.99
N THR A 42 -23.76 -3.05 -6.15
CA THR A 42 -24.46 -3.86 -7.12
C THR A 42 -23.55 -4.98 -7.60
N LEU A 43 -24.13 -6.17 -7.78
CA LEU A 43 -23.44 -7.33 -8.35
C LEU A 43 -22.91 -6.97 -9.76
N ALA A 44 -21.65 -6.57 -9.86
CA ALA A 44 -21.00 -6.41 -11.15
C ALA A 44 -20.89 -7.78 -11.82
N ASN A 45 -21.25 -7.86 -13.10
CA ASN A 45 -21.04 -9.06 -13.90
C ASN A 45 -19.57 -9.16 -14.35
N ASP A 46 -19.18 -10.30 -14.92
CA ASP A 46 -17.81 -10.55 -15.32
C ASP A 46 -17.28 -9.53 -16.34
N GLU A 47 -18.12 -9.05 -17.27
CA GLU A 47 -17.75 -8.04 -18.27
C GLU A 47 -17.47 -6.68 -17.59
N GLU A 48 -18.29 -6.27 -16.64
CA GLU A 48 -18.08 -5.05 -15.84
C GLU A 48 -16.80 -5.15 -15.01
N MET A 49 -16.50 -6.31 -14.46
CA MET A 49 -15.26 -6.56 -13.71
C MET A 49 -14.03 -6.46 -14.60
N ASP A 50 -14.07 -6.97 -15.82
CA ASP A 50 -12.97 -6.85 -16.79
C ASP A 50 -12.69 -5.37 -17.13
N ILE A 51 -13.75 -4.56 -17.28
CA ILE A 51 -13.63 -3.11 -17.50
C ILE A 51 -12.97 -2.43 -16.30
N VAL A 52 -13.38 -2.76 -15.07
CA VAL A 52 -12.80 -2.19 -13.86
C VAL A 52 -11.30 -2.54 -13.76
N VAL A 53 -10.96 -3.81 -13.97
CA VAL A 53 -9.56 -4.28 -13.96
C VAL A 53 -8.72 -3.53 -15.00
N ALA A 54 -9.21 -3.42 -16.23
CA ALA A 54 -8.52 -2.71 -17.31
C ALA A 54 -8.31 -1.22 -16.97
N ASN A 55 -9.30 -0.56 -16.36
CA ASN A 55 -9.18 0.83 -15.91
C ASN A 55 -8.12 0.99 -14.81
N TYR A 56 -8.07 0.07 -13.84
CA TYR A 56 -7.08 0.08 -12.77
C TYR A 56 -5.66 -0.19 -13.30
N GLN A 57 -5.49 -1.16 -14.19
CA GLN A 57 -4.21 -1.41 -14.87
C GLN A 57 -3.72 -0.17 -15.63
N LYS A 58 -4.62 0.45 -16.40
CA LYS A 58 -4.31 1.67 -17.15
C LYS A 58 -3.91 2.84 -16.23
N ALA A 59 -4.56 2.99 -15.08
CA ALA A 59 -4.25 4.03 -14.11
C ALA A 59 -2.91 3.78 -13.40
N TRP A 60 -2.61 2.52 -13.05
CA TRP A 60 -1.39 2.14 -12.33
C TRP A 60 -0.13 2.23 -13.19
N LEU A 61 -0.19 1.80 -14.44
CA LEU A 61 0.95 1.63 -15.34
C LEU A 61 1.90 2.85 -15.40
N PRO A 62 1.44 4.12 -15.47
CA PRO A 62 2.32 5.29 -15.50
C PRO A 62 3.06 5.54 -14.18
N TYR A 63 2.57 5.01 -13.07
CA TYR A 63 3.08 5.23 -11.71
C TYR A 63 3.94 4.08 -11.20
N GLU A 64 3.74 2.86 -11.69
CA GLU A 64 4.34 1.63 -11.18
C GLU A 64 5.84 1.76 -10.95
N THR A 65 6.60 2.04 -11.98
CA THR A 65 8.07 2.14 -11.88
C THR A 65 8.52 3.19 -10.87
N LYS A 66 7.87 4.35 -10.85
CA LYS A 66 8.23 5.44 -9.93
C LYS A 66 7.94 5.06 -8.48
N ILE A 67 6.75 4.52 -8.21
CA ILE A 67 6.33 4.13 -6.87
C ILE A 67 7.19 2.98 -6.35
N MET A 68 7.35 1.91 -7.13
CA MET A 68 8.14 0.74 -6.73
C MET A 68 9.62 1.10 -6.48
N THR A 69 10.21 1.88 -7.38
CA THR A 69 11.57 2.40 -7.20
C THR A 69 11.67 3.32 -5.99
N GLY A 70 10.67 4.19 -5.81
CA GLY A 70 10.60 5.11 -4.69
C GLY A 70 10.51 4.40 -3.34
N MET A 71 9.72 3.34 -3.23
CA MET A 71 9.64 2.49 -2.03
C MET A 71 11.01 1.92 -1.66
N TYR A 72 11.70 1.33 -2.65
CA TYR A 72 13.05 0.81 -2.44
C TYR A 72 14.04 1.92 -2.02
N GLN A 73 14.08 3.03 -2.74
CA GLN A 73 15.01 4.14 -2.44
C GLN A 73 14.74 4.76 -1.05
N THR A 74 13.46 4.86 -0.70
CA THR A 74 13.04 5.42 0.59
C THR A 74 13.42 4.52 1.74
N MET A 75 13.20 3.22 1.65
CA MET A 75 13.41 2.28 2.76
C MET A 75 14.71 1.45 2.65
N GLY A 76 15.17 1.16 1.46
CA GLY A 76 16.25 0.19 1.23
C GLY A 76 15.78 -1.26 1.40
N LEU A 77 14.47 -1.51 1.49
CA LEU A 77 13.87 -2.84 1.61
C LEU A 77 13.51 -3.39 0.24
N GLN A 78 13.57 -4.71 0.11
CA GLN A 78 13.11 -5.43 -1.07
C GLN A 78 11.98 -6.38 -0.70
N PHE A 79 10.98 -6.45 -1.55
CA PHE A 79 9.92 -7.45 -1.41
C PHE A 79 10.53 -8.86 -1.49
N GLU A 80 10.00 -9.77 -0.70
CA GLU A 80 10.37 -11.18 -0.77
C GLU A 80 9.78 -11.85 -2.02
N GLN A 81 8.57 -11.43 -2.41
CA GLN A 81 7.88 -11.96 -3.58
C GLN A 81 8.45 -11.41 -4.89
N ASN A 82 8.52 -12.27 -5.91
CA ASN A 82 8.82 -11.85 -7.30
C ASN A 82 7.56 -11.42 -8.07
N ILE A 83 6.39 -11.80 -7.58
CA ILE A 83 5.08 -11.52 -8.16
C ILE A 83 4.15 -11.17 -7.01
N ILE A 84 3.39 -10.09 -7.16
CA ILE A 84 2.31 -9.72 -6.23
C ILE A 84 1.02 -9.64 -7.04
N ASP A 85 0.11 -10.57 -6.75
CA ASP A 85 -1.24 -10.53 -7.29
C ASP A 85 -2.07 -9.50 -6.52
N VAL A 86 -2.71 -8.60 -7.27
CA VAL A 86 -3.66 -7.60 -6.78
C VAL A 86 -5.05 -8.03 -7.20
N TYR A 87 -5.83 -8.52 -6.26
CA TYR A 87 -7.16 -9.05 -6.50
C TYR A 87 -8.21 -7.94 -6.47
N ILE A 88 -8.97 -7.80 -7.54
CA ILE A 88 -10.09 -6.86 -7.61
C ILE A 88 -11.36 -7.63 -7.35
N ALA A 89 -12.11 -7.23 -6.31
CA ALA A 89 -13.35 -7.89 -5.93
C ALA A 89 -14.35 -6.89 -5.35
N PRO A 90 -15.67 -7.03 -5.63
CA PRO A 90 -16.72 -6.26 -4.97
C PRO A 90 -16.72 -6.53 -3.46
N TRP A 91 -17.31 -5.60 -2.69
CA TRP A 91 -17.52 -5.66 -1.24
C TRP A 91 -16.26 -5.70 -0.37
N PHE A 92 -15.07 -5.55 -0.95
CA PHE A 92 -13.85 -5.47 -0.17
C PHE A 92 -13.38 -4.02 -0.04
N LYS A 93 -12.93 -3.65 1.16
CA LYS A 93 -12.02 -2.54 1.37
C LYS A 93 -10.63 -2.97 0.92
N ALA A 94 -9.72 -2.01 0.75
CA ALA A 94 -8.33 -2.34 0.48
C ALA A 94 -7.71 -3.14 1.64
N PHE A 95 -6.92 -4.15 1.30
CA PHE A 95 -6.33 -5.09 2.24
C PHE A 95 -5.01 -5.64 1.69
N SER A 96 -3.98 -5.72 2.51
CA SER A 96 -2.61 -6.01 2.03
C SER A 96 -2.28 -7.48 1.87
N ASP A 97 -2.91 -8.40 2.64
CA ASP A 97 -2.58 -9.83 2.57
C ASP A 97 -3.80 -10.74 2.85
N PRO A 98 -4.35 -11.42 1.82
CA PRO A 98 -4.05 -11.25 0.39
C PRO A 98 -4.31 -9.81 -0.07
N LEU A 99 -3.55 -9.32 -1.07
CA LEU A 99 -3.76 -7.96 -1.54
C LEU A 99 -5.04 -7.88 -2.36
N VAL A 100 -6.07 -7.26 -1.79
CA VAL A 100 -7.40 -7.09 -2.39
C VAL A 100 -7.74 -5.61 -2.42
N VAL A 101 -8.38 -5.15 -3.50
CA VAL A 101 -8.91 -3.79 -3.63
C VAL A 101 -10.32 -3.86 -4.17
N GLY A 102 -11.22 -3.04 -3.63
CA GLY A 102 -12.62 -2.97 -4.05
C GLY A 102 -12.82 -2.32 -5.42
N ILE A 103 -14.05 -2.41 -5.93
CA ILE A 103 -14.40 -1.89 -7.26
C ILE A 103 -14.90 -0.45 -7.26
N ASN A 104 -15.40 0.06 -6.12
CA ASN A 104 -16.00 1.39 -6.01
C ASN A 104 -14.97 2.50 -5.74
N ILE A 105 -13.79 2.34 -6.30
CA ILE A 105 -12.67 3.27 -6.16
C ILE A 105 -12.41 3.92 -7.51
N ALA A 106 -12.40 5.26 -7.56
CA ALA A 106 -12.02 5.95 -8.78
C ALA A 106 -10.59 5.53 -9.21
N PRO A 107 -10.34 5.28 -10.52
CA PRO A 107 -9.04 4.77 -10.99
C PRO A 107 -7.82 5.61 -10.54
N ASP A 108 -7.99 6.92 -10.37
CA ASP A 108 -6.93 7.78 -9.86
C ASP A 108 -6.66 7.55 -8.35
N LEU A 109 -7.70 7.26 -7.56
CA LEU A 109 -7.54 6.89 -6.14
C LEU A 109 -7.01 5.46 -5.97
N PHE A 110 -7.29 4.56 -6.92
CA PHE A 110 -6.76 3.19 -6.89
C PHE A 110 -5.24 3.17 -6.76
N ILE A 111 -4.54 4.13 -7.39
CA ILE A 111 -3.08 4.27 -7.29
C ILE A 111 -2.64 4.46 -5.83
N ASP A 112 -3.37 5.29 -5.08
CA ASP A 112 -3.07 5.62 -3.69
C ASP A 112 -3.35 4.42 -2.78
N TYR A 113 -4.48 3.75 -2.98
CA TYR A 113 -4.82 2.52 -2.25
C TYR A 113 -3.81 1.41 -2.52
N LEU A 114 -3.46 1.16 -3.79
CA LEU A 114 -2.49 0.11 -4.13
C LEU A 114 -1.11 0.42 -3.55
N ALA A 115 -0.64 1.66 -3.65
CA ALA A 115 0.63 2.06 -3.06
C ALA A 115 0.62 1.87 -1.53
N HIS A 116 -0.48 2.20 -0.85
CA HIS A 116 -0.67 2.01 0.58
C HIS A 116 -0.56 0.53 0.98
N GLU A 117 -1.28 -0.35 0.29
CA GLU A 117 -1.26 -1.80 0.60
C GLU A 117 0.09 -2.45 0.28
N LEU A 118 0.77 -1.99 -0.79
CA LEU A 118 2.12 -2.42 -1.10
C LEU A 118 3.13 -1.99 -0.02
N LEU A 119 2.94 -0.84 0.63
CA LEU A 119 3.77 -0.41 1.76
C LEU A 119 3.58 -1.31 2.97
N HIS A 120 2.35 -1.71 3.30
CA HIS A 120 2.13 -2.71 4.33
C HIS A 120 2.91 -4.00 4.04
N ARG A 121 2.80 -4.52 2.81
CA ARG A 121 3.56 -5.73 2.41
C ARG A 121 5.05 -5.54 2.50
N LEU A 122 5.59 -4.43 1.99
CA LEU A 122 7.04 -4.16 2.05
C LEU A 122 7.54 -4.14 3.49
N LEU A 123 6.77 -3.59 4.41
CA LEU A 123 7.15 -3.47 5.81
C LEU A 123 7.05 -4.80 6.58
N THR A 124 6.18 -5.72 6.16
CA THR A 124 5.92 -6.98 6.84
C THR A 124 6.48 -8.22 6.14
N THR A 125 6.72 -8.12 4.82
CA THR A 125 7.19 -9.24 3.99
C THR A 125 8.33 -8.77 3.09
N ASN A 126 9.54 -8.75 3.64
CA ASN A 126 10.74 -8.28 2.96
C ASN A 126 11.95 -9.16 3.26
N THR A 127 13.00 -9.02 2.45
CA THR A 127 14.21 -9.85 2.55
C THR A 127 15.14 -9.49 3.72
N SER A 128 14.83 -8.44 4.49
CA SER A 128 15.71 -7.93 5.55
C SER A 128 15.36 -8.46 6.95
N LEU A 129 14.12 -8.91 7.15
CA LEU A 129 13.66 -9.47 8.42
C LEU A 129 13.25 -10.93 8.29
N PRO A 130 13.42 -11.75 9.35
CA PRO A 130 12.87 -13.09 9.39
C PRO A 130 11.36 -13.10 9.21
N PHE A 131 10.83 -14.17 8.64
CA PHE A 131 9.39 -14.37 8.43
C PHE A 131 8.57 -14.27 9.74
N ASP A 132 9.15 -14.64 10.87
CA ASP A 132 8.54 -14.60 12.21
C ASP A 132 8.85 -13.33 13.01
N ALA A 133 9.39 -12.29 12.36
CA ALA A 133 9.69 -11.03 13.02
C ALA A 133 8.43 -10.39 13.61
N ASP A 134 8.52 -9.99 14.87
CA ASP A 134 7.42 -9.30 15.56
C ASP A 134 7.46 -7.80 15.25
N TYR A 135 6.90 -7.43 14.09
CA TYR A 135 6.83 -6.03 13.63
C TYR A 135 6.14 -5.12 14.64
N ILE A 136 5.12 -5.64 15.33
CA ILE A 136 4.35 -4.87 16.31
C ILE A 136 5.26 -4.45 17.46
N LYS A 137 6.08 -5.36 17.97
CA LYS A 137 7.07 -5.01 19.03
C LYS A 137 8.10 -4.00 18.54
N ILE A 138 8.57 -4.14 17.29
CA ILE A 138 9.50 -3.18 16.69
C ILE A 138 8.85 -1.79 16.67
N TRP A 139 7.63 -1.67 16.14
CA TRP A 139 6.94 -0.38 16.02
C TRP A 139 6.52 0.19 17.38
N GLN A 140 6.11 -0.63 18.35
CA GLN A 140 5.86 -0.20 19.72
C GLN A 140 7.10 0.37 20.40
N LYS A 141 8.29 -0.20 20.11
CA LYS A 141 9.56 0.33 20.61
C LYS A 141 9.92 1.66 19.97
N LEU A 142 9.60 1.86 18.68
CA LEU A 142 9.93 3.08 17.94
C LEU A 142 8.95 4.22 18.22
N PHE A 143 7.66 3.92 18.26
CA PHE A 143 6.58 4.92 18.26
C PHE A 143 5.80 4.99 19.58
N GLY A 144 6.06 4.06 20.51
CA GLY A 144 5.38 4.00 21.80
C GLY A 144 4.20 3.01 21.81
N LYS A 145 3.79 2.66 23.05
CA LYS A 145 2.73 1.65 23.29
C LYS A 145 1.33 2.25 23.44
N GLY A 146 1.19 3.57 23.36
CA GLY A 146 -0.07 4.27 23.61
C GLY A 146 -1.02 4.33 22.42
N HIS A 147 -0.60 3.84 21.25
CA HIS A 147 -1.41 3.82 20.03
C HIS A 147 -2.30 2.59 19.98
N SER A 148 -3.49 2.71 19.36
CA SER A 148 -4.23 1.53 18.91
C SER A 148 -3.38 0.72 17.94
N LEU A 149 -3.67 -0.58 17.79
CA LEU A 149 -2.94 -1.41 16.82
C LEU A 149 -3.01 -0.83 15.42
N ASN A 150 -4.20 -0.36 15.03
CA ASN A 150 -4.44 0.18 13.70
C ASN A 150 -3.65 1.49 13.46
N ALA A 151 -3.63 2.41 14.41
CA ALA A 151 -2.80 3.61 14.32
C ALA A 151 -1.30 3.25 14.24
N LEU A 152 -0.85 2.32 15.09
CA LEU A 152 0.55 1.90 15.16
C LEU A 152 1.07 1.34 13.82
N VAL A 153 0.28 0.50 13.15
CA VAL A 153 0.68 -0.09 11.86
C VAL A 153 0.67 0.94 10.72
N HIS A 154 -0.11 2.02 10.84
CA HIS A 154 -0.20 3.06 9.83
C HIS A 154 0.84 4.18 9.98
N ILE A 155 1.43 4.39 11.16
CA ILE A 155 2.52 5.39 11.31
C ILE A 155 3.65 5.16 10.29
N PRO A 156 4.28 3.97 10.20
CA PRO A 156 5.33 3.73 9.21
C PRO A 156 4.83 3.82 7.77
N VAL A 157 3.64 3.32 7.47
CA VAL A 157 3.02 3.38 6.14
C VAL A 157 2.82 4.83 5.71
N HIS A 158 2.20 5.66 6.54
CA HIS A 158 1.94 7.07 6.24
C HIS A 158 3.24 7.88 6.10
N ALA A 159 4.27 7.59 6.90
CA ALA A 159 5.56 8.27 6.77
C ALA A 159 6.20 8.00 5.40
N ILE A 160 6.18 6.74 4.94
CA ILE A 160 6.74 6.38 3.64
C ILE A 160 5.84 6.86 2.50
N HIS A 161 4.52 6.75 2.63
CA HIS A 161 3.56 7.25 1.65
C HIS A 161 3.72 8.76 1.43
N LYS A 162 3.91 9.54 2.51
CA LYS A 162 4.24 10.97 2.42
C LYS A 162 5.53 11.22 1.66
N ALA A 163 6.57 10.41 1.87
CA ALA A 163 7.82 10.52 1.10
C ALA A 163 7.59 10.20 -0.39
N ILE A 164 6.79 9.17 -0.71
CA ILE A 164 6.44 8.85 -2.10
C ILE A 164 5.73 10.02 -2.77
N TYR A 165 4.72 10.62 -2.14
CA TYR A 165 4.00 11.76 -2.72
C TYR A 165 4.88 13.00 -2.92
N LEU A 166 5.71 13.35 -1.91
CA LEU A 166 6.45 14.60 -1.93
C LEU A 166 7.79 14.49 -2.62
N ASP A 167 8.58 13.46 -2.29
CA ASP A 167 9.98 13.37 -2.70
C ASP A 167 10.14 12.56 -4.02
N VAL A 168 9.20 11.65 -4.36
CA VAL A 168 9.27 10.80 -5.55
C VAL A 168 8.36 11.29 -6.67
N LEU A 169 7.07 11.46 -6.39
CA LEU A 169 6.08 11.87 -7.38
C LEU A 169 6.03 13.39 -7.58
N ASN A 170 6.41 14.15 -6.55
CA ASN A 170 6.24 15.61 -6.49
C ASN A 170 4.77 16.03 -6.65
N GLU A 171 3.86 15.30 -5.99
CA GLU A 171 2.41 15.49 -6.03
C GLU A 171 1.82 15.86 -4.65
N PRO A 172 2.12 17.02 -4.08
CA PRO A 172 1.63 17.42 -2.74
C PRO A 172 0.10 17.52 -2.67
N ALA A 173 -0.56 17.81 -3.80
CA ALA A 173 -2.01 17.85 -3.87
C ALA A 173 -2.65 16.46 -3.65
N ARG A 174 -2.00 15.38 -4.12
CA ARG A 174 -2.40 14.00 -3.91
C ARG A 174 -2.36 13.63 -2.42
N LEU A 175 -1.27 13.97 -1.74
CA LEU A 175 -1.15 13.80 -0.29
C LEU A 175 -2.27 14.52 0.49
N LYS A 176 -2.52 15.78 0.13
CA LYS A 176 -3.58 16.58 0.79
C LYS A 176 -4.96 15.95 0.60
N ARG A 177 -5.25 15.45 -0.60
CA ARG A 177 -6.49 14.75 -0.92
C ARG A 177 -6.64 13.47 -0.10
N ASP A 178 -5.61 12.63 -0.03
CA ASP A 178 -5.62 11.37 0.70
C ASP A 178 -5.91 11.60 2.20
N ILE A 179 -5.20 12.52 2.84
CA ILE A 179 -5.45 12.90 4.24
C ILE A 179 -6.88 13.41 4.44
N ALA A 180 -7.39 14.23 3.50
CA ALA A 180 -8.75 14.77 3.60
C ALA A 180 -9.82 13.70 3.51
N LEU A 181 -9.67 12.72 2.60
CA LEU A 181 -10.58 11.59 2.46
C LEU A 181 -10.62 10.74 3.73
N GLN A 182 -9.47 10.44 4.33
CA GLN A 182 -9.41 9.66 5.57
C GLN A 182 -10.07 10.39 6.73
N LYS A 183 -9.91 11.69 6.84
CA LYS A 183 -10.61 12.54 7.83
C LYS A 183 -12.14 12.54 7.61
N GLN A 184 -12.57 12.65 6.35
CA GLN A 184 -13.99 12.66 5.99
C GLN A 184 -14.67 11.32 6.32
N HIS A 185 -14.00 10.20 6.15
CA HIS A 185 -14.54 8.89 6.47
C HIS A 185 -14.48 8.53 7.96
N GLY A 186 -14.03 9.46 8.82
CA GLY A 186 -13.98 9.28 10.27
C GLY A 186 -12.99 8.17 10.71
N ALA A 187 -11.96 7.92 9.94
CA ALA A 187 -10.95 6.89 10.21
C ALA A 187 -10.00 7.37 11.33
N VAL A 188 -10.47 7.35 12.58
CA VAL A 188 -9.79 7.94 13.76
C VAL A 188 -8.33 7.45 13.88
N ASP A 189 -8.07 6.17 13.67
CA ASP A 189 -6.74 5.59 13.79
C ASP A 189 -5.79 6.08 12.68
N TYR A 190 -6.30 6.23 11.45
CA TYR A 190 -5.53 6.79 10.34
C TYR A 190 -5.20 8.26 10.57
N VAL A 191 -6.18 9.02 11.10
CA VAL A 191 -5.95 10.42 11.46
C VAL A 191 -4.88 10.52 12.55
N ALA A 192 -4.98 9.70 13.60
CA ALA A 192 -3.95 9.66 14.66
C ALA A 192 -2.55 9.30 14.11
N ALA A 193 -2.47 8.38 13.16
CA ALA A 193 -1.20 8.05 12.51
C ALA A 193 -0.65 9.21 11.67
N TRP A 194 -1.50 9.94 10.93
CA TRP A 194 -1.10 11.15 10.21
C TRP A 194 -0.64 12.26 11.16
N ASP A 195 -1.36 12.50 12.25
CA ASP A 195 -1.00 13.52 13.24
C ASP A 195 0.38 13.20 13.85
N TYR A 196 0.64 11.92 14.15
CA TYR A 196 1.96 11.48 14.60
C TYR A 196 3.07 11.75 13.55
N VAL A 197 2.79 11.46 12.28
CA VAL A 197 3.74 11.72 11.18
C VAL A 197 4.00 13.21 10.99
N GLU A 198 2.99 14.07 11.17
CA GLU A 198 3.17 15.53 11.12
C GLU A 198 4.02 16.04 12.28
N GLU A 199 3.74 15.57 13.50
CA GLU A 199 4.43 16.00 14.72
C GLU A 199 5.92 15.59 14.72
N HIS A 200 6.20 14.33 14.32
CA HIS A 200 7.54 13.77 14.42
C HIS A 200 8.39 13.88 13.14
N GLY A 201 7.75 14.23 12.03
CA GLY A 201 8.38 14.36 10.72
C GLY A 201 8.67 13.03 10.03
N TYR A 202 8.12 12.84 8.83
CA TYR A 202 8.24 11.58 8.08
C TYR A 202 9.69 11.13 7.82
N LYS A 203 10.62 12.06 7.57
CA LYS A 203 12.04 11.74 7.34
C LYS A 203 12.72 11.17 8.58
N ASN A 204 12.36 11.67 9.76
CA ASN A 204 12.87 11.16 11.02
C ASN A 204 12.32 9.75 11.29
N ILE A 205 11.01 9.53 11.09
CA ILE A 205 10.38 8.22 11.23
C ILE A 205 11.03 7.20 10.30
N ILE A 206 11.21 7.52 9.01
CA ILE A 206 11.88 6.67 8.02
C ILE A 206 13.32 6.34 8.46
N THR A 207 14.04 7.31 9.02
CA THR A 207 15.41 7.09 9.52
C THR A 207 15.43 6.08 10.67
N GLN A 208 14.48 6.17 11.59
CA GLN A 208 14.33 5.22 12.70
C GLN A 208 13.96 3.81 12.20
N LEU A 209 13.02 3.72 11.28
CA LEU A 209 12.63 2.46 10.62
C LEU A 209 13.84 1.79 9.96
N LYS A 210 14.61 2.51 9.14
CA LYS A 210 15.80 1.98 8.46
C LYS A 210 16.84 1.40 9.42
N ARG A 211 16.95 1.95 10.62
CA ARG A 211 17.86 1.42 11.64
C ARG A 211 17.36 0.14 12.28
N SER A 212 16.04 -0.03 12.37
CA SER A 212 15.43 -1.20 13.00
C SER A 212 15.25 -2.39 12.06
N TYR A 213 15.40 -2.17 10.74
CA TYR A 213 15.33 -3.21 9.70
C TYR A 213 16.75 -3.68 9.24
N ARG A 214 17.79 -3.23 9.90
CA ARG A 214 19.19 -3.64 9.69
C ARG A 214 19.67 -4.56 10.80
#